data_d39abb86419568ede54667828a7465d1
#
_entry.id   d39abb86419568ede54667828a7465d1
#
_cell.length_a   1.000
_cell.length_b   1.000
_cell.length_c   1.000
_cell.angle_alpha   90.00
_cell.angle_beta   90.00
_cell.angle_gamma   90.00
#
_symmetry.space_group_name_H-M   'P 1'
#
loop_
_entity.id
_entity.type
_entity.pdbx_description
1 polymer ?
#
loop_
_entity_poly.entity_id
_entity_poly.type
_entity_poly.pdbx_seq_one_letter_code
_entity_poly.pdbx_strand_id
1 'polypeptide(L)'
;MLNIFENRKLPARLRDLKKMALFVDLTRREMRIVDGFMHERNYLAGEVIFDEGEEGQAFYLVLAGKVLICRQGQELDPIATLESGSFFGEMALLDNAPRSAQARAVENCTLVVLFRGDFESLILSHALIASKISLQLARHLGARLRARARGDPAPP
;
A
#
# COMPACT_ATOMS: atom_id res chain seq x y z
N MET A 1 18.90 31.81 2.46
CA MET A 1 17.53 31.76 1.92
C MET A 1 16.76 30.68 2.68
N LEU A 2 15.95 31.08 3.63
CA LEU A 2 15.10 30.18 4.39
C LEU A 2 14.09 29.56 3.42
N ASN A 3 14.05 28.24 3.40
CA ASN A 3 13.22 27.43 2.52
C ASN A 3 11.74 27.65 2.86
N ILE A 4 11.11 28.61 2.21
CA ILE A 4 9.69 28.98 2.37
C ILE A 4 8.77 27.77 2.05
N PHE A 5 9.31 26.75 1.37
CA PHE A 5 8.57 25.54 1.00
C PHE A 5 8.49 24.47 2.10
N GLU A 6 9.37 24.49 3.10
CA GLU A 6 9.36 23.48 4.18
C GLU A 6 8.23 23.65 5.20
N ASN A 7 7.65 24.84 5.28
CA ASN A 7 6.67 25.17 6.33
C ASN A 7 5.20 25.04 5.89
N ARG A 8 4.92 24.62 4.66
CA ARG A 8 3.55 24.33 4.23
C ARG A 8 3.09 23.01 4.88
N LYS A 9 2.00 23.10 5.64
CA LYS A 9 1.32 21.89 6.18
C LYS A 9 1.03 20.91 5.04
N LEU A 10 1.27 19.64 5.26
CA LEU A 10 0.89 18.61 4.31
C LEU A 10 -0.63 18.61 4.11
N PRO A 11 -1.14 18.39 2.89
CA PRO A 11 -2.54 18.07 2.65
C PRO A 11 -3.00 16.89 3.53
N ALA A 12 -4.30 16.86 3.86
CA ALA A 12 -4.87 15.82 4.74
C ALA A 12 -4.53 14.40 4.28
N ARG A 13 -4.66 14.13 2.99
CA ARG A 13 -4.30 12.86 2.36
C ARG A 13 -2.84 12.46 2.66
N LEU A 14 -1.90 13.36 2.46
CA LEU A 14 -0.47 13.09 2.70
C LEU A 14 -0.15 12.92 4.18
N ARG A 15 -0.86 13.63 5.05
CA ARG A 15 -0.73 13.42 6.51
C ARG A 15 -1.15 12.02 6.90
N ASP A 16 -2.24 11.52 6.34
CA ASP A 16 -2.74 10.17 6.61
C ASP A 16 -1.79 9.11 6.05
N LEU A 17 -1.30 9.28 4.82
CA LEU A 17 -0.30 8.40 4.23
C LEU A 17 1.00 8.37 5.03
N LYS A 18 1.47 9.51 5.52
CA LYS A 18 2.71 9.60 6.30
C LYS A 18 2.66 8.82 7.62
N LYS A 19 1.48 8.60 8.17
CA LYS A 19 1.29 7.78 9.39
C LYS A 19 1.40 6.28 9.10
N MET A 20 1.28 5.87 7.86
CA MET A 20 1.39 4.45 7.48
C MET A 20 2.84 3.97 7.63
N ALA A 21 3.00 2.70 8.03
CA ALA A 21 4.30 2.11 8.34
C ALA A 21 5.34 2.30 7.23
N LEU A 22 4.94 2.24 5.96
CA LEU A 22 5.84 2.38 4.82
C LEU A 22 6.46 3.77 4.68
N PHE A 23 5.79 4.82 5.16
CA PHE A 23 6.17 6.21 4.95
C PHE A 23 6.64 6.94 6.19
N VAL A 24 6.70 6.27 7.34
CA VAL A 24 7.05 6.90 8.63
C VAL A 24 8.42 7.58 8.62
N ASP A 25 9.37 7.05 7.87
CA ASP A 25 10.75 7.58 7.78
C ASP A 25 10.91 8.68 6.73
N LEU A 26 9.86 8.98 5.97
CA LEU A 26 9.91 10.04 4.96
C LEU A 26 9.73 11.41 5.60
N THR A 27 10.50 12.38 5.14
CA THR A 27 10.28 13.80 5.45
C THR A 27 9.01 14.32 4.74
N ARG A 28 8.51 15.47 5.15
CA ARG A 28 7.39 16.13 4.45
C ARG A 28 7.68 16.41 2.98
N ARG A 29 8.92 16.79 2.67
CA ARG A 29 9.36 17.01 1.29
C ARG A 29 9.34 15.71 0.49
N GLU A 30 9.87 14.64 1.08
CA GLU A 30 9.89 13.32 0.46
C GLU A 30 8.47 12.77 0.23
N MET A 31 7.54 13.01 1.16
CA MET A 31 6.12 12.66 0.97
C MET A 31 5.49 13.37 -0.24
N ARG A 32 5.81 14.64 -0.46
CA ARG A 32 5.33 15.36 -1.64
C ARG A 32 5.91 14.81 -2.94
N ILE A 33 7.16 14.36 -2.90
CA ILE A 33 7.81 13.74 -4.06
C ILE A 33 7.15 12.40 -4.37
N VAL A 34 6.98 11.53 -3.39
CA VAL A 34 6.39 10.20 -3.63
C VAL A 34 4.91 10.30 -4.04
N ASP A 35 4.20 11.32 -3.58
CA ASP A 35 2.81 11.56 -3.99
C ASP A 35 2.67 11.73 -5.50
N GLY A 36 3.67 12.32 -6.16
CA GLY A 36 3.71 12.46 -7.61
C GLY A 36 3.78 11.13 -8.38
N PHE A 37 4.13 10.03 -7.71
CA PHE A 37 4.19 8.69 -8.28
C PHE A 37 2.96 7.83 -7.92
N MET A 38 2.05 8.34 -7.12
CA MET A 38 0.87 7.62 -6.65
C MET A 38 -0.41 8.14 -7.30
N HIS A 39 -1.41 7.28 -7.37
CA HIS A 39 -2.70 7.56 -7.99
C HIS A 39 -3.84 7.26 -7.02
N GLU A 40 -4.87 8.08 -7.00
CA GLU A 40 -6.06 7.82 -6.21
C GLU A 40 -7.10 7.07 -7.05
N ARG A 41 -7.74 6.07 -6.45
CA ARG A 41 -8.82 5.29 -7.04
C ARG A 41 -9.95 5.11 -6.04
N ASN A 42 -11.18 5.23 -6.55
CA ASN A 42 -12.39 4.98 -5.78
C ASN A 42 -13.05 3.69 -6.24
N TYR A 43 -13.52 2.90 -5.27
CA TYR A 43 -14.26 1.67 -5.50
C TYR A 43 -15.58 1.71 -4.76
N LEU A 44 -16.65 1.27 -5.40
CA LEU A 44 -17.94 1.10 -4.76
C LEU A 44 -18.00 -0.21 -3.98
N ALA A 45 -18.85 -0.25 -2.96
CA ALA A 45 -19.11 -1.48 -2.21
C ALA A 45 -19.42 -2.65 -3.15
N GLY A 46 -18.73 -3.77 -2.96
CA GLY A 46 -18.87 -4.99 -3.77
C GLY A 46 -17.97 -5.06 -5.00
N GLU A 47 -17.32 -3.98 -5.41
CA GLU A 47 -16.41 -4.02 -6.54
C GLU A 47 -15.14 -4.83 -6.24
N VAL A 48 -14.70 -5.61 -7.22
CA VAL A 48 -13.43 -6.33 -7.20
C VAL A 48 -12.31 -5.36 -7.56
N ILE A 49 -11.29 -5.29 -6.71
CA ILE A 49 -10.11 -4.47 -6.94
C ILE A 49 -9.13 -5.22 -7.84
N PHE A 50 -8.89 -6.49 -7.55
CA PHE A 50 -8.20 -7.44 -8.41
C PHE A 50 -8.63 -8.87 -8.09
N ASP A 51 -8.53 -9.75 -9.06
CA ASP A 51 -8.85 -11.17 -8.92
C ASP A 51 -7.61 -12.01 -8.59
N GLU A 52 -7.86 -13.17 -7.94
CA GLU A 52 -6.86 -14.23 -7.76
C GLU A 52 -6.36 -14.69 -9.13
N GLY A 53 -5.07 -14.83 -9.29
CA GLY A 53 -4.44 -15.28 -10.53
C GLY A 53 -4.12 -14.18 -11.54
N GLU A 54 -4.63 -12.94 -11.35
CA GLU A 54 -4.25 -11.81 -12.19
C GLU A 54 -2.78 -11.44 -11.98
N GLU A 55 -2.16 -10.89 -13.02
CA GLU A 55 -0.81 -10.34 -12.92
C GLU A 55 -0.80 -9.14 -11.95
N GLY A 56 0.05 -9.20 -10.93
CA GLY A 56 0.21 -8.14 -9.96
C GLY A 56 1.08 -7.01 -10.50
N GLN A 57 0.51 -5.83 -10.72
CA GLN A 57 1.24 -4.66 -11.23
C GLN A 57 1.18 -3.45 -10.30
N ALA A 58 0.42 -3.54 -9.23
CA ALA A 58 0.18 -2.41 -8.34
C ALA A 58 0.08 -2.85 -6.88
N PHE A 59 0.44 -1.92 -6.04
CA PHE A 59 0.32 -1.97 -4.60
C PHE A 59 -0.70 -0.91 -4.14
N TYR A 60 -1.46 -1.21 -3.11
CA TYR A 60 -2.60 -0.41 -2.67
C TYR A 60 -2.51 -0.02 -1.20
N LEU A 61 -2.84 1.24 -0.90
CA LEU A 61 -2.97 1.78 0.45
C LEU A 61 -4.43 2.19 0.68
N VAL A 62 -5.01 1.80 1.81
CA VAL A 62 -6.40 2.12 2.15
C VAL A 62 -6.45 3.47 2.86
N LEU A 63 -7.00 4.49 2.20
CA LEU A 63 -7.27 5.79 2.83
C LEU A 63 -8.59 5.79 3.57
N ALA A 64 -9.62 5.22 2.96
CA ALA A 64 -10.95 5.13 3.54
C ALA A 64 -11.65 3.86 3.08
N GLY A 65 -12.56 3.35 3.89
CA GLY A 65 -13.33 2.16 3.59
C GLY A 65 -12.70 0.89 4.12
N LYS A 66 -13.19 -0.24 3.62
CA LYS A 66 -12.81 -1.58 4.07
C LYS A 66 -12.63 -2.50 2.86
N VAL A 67 -11.52 -3.22 2.84
CA VAL A 67 -11.16 -4.17 1.79
C VAL A 67 -11.07 -5.58 2.35
N LEU A 68 -11.67 -6.52 1.65
CA LEU A 68 -11.64 -7.94 1.95
C LEU A 68 -10.58 -8.61 1.07
N ILE A 69 -9.70 -9.39 1.69
CA ILE A 69 -8.78 -10.28 0.99
C ILE A 69 -9.30 -11.70 1.17
N CYS A 70 -9.62 -12.37 0.09
CA CYS A 70 -10.20 -13.71 0.12
C CYS A 70 -9.76 -14.54 -1.08
N ARG A 71 -9.94 -15.85 -0.99
CA ARG A 71 -9.90 -16.70 -2.19
C ARG A 71 -11.16 -16.46 -3.01
N GLN A 72 -11.02 -16.53 -4.31
CA GLN A 72 -12.16 -16.37 -5.23
C GLN A 72 -13.29 -17.35 -4.85
N GLY A 73 -14.49 -16.80 -4.67
CA GLY A 73 -15.67 -17.58 -4.26
C GLY A 73 -15.75 -17.89 -2.76
N GLN A 74 -14.82 -17.40 -1.93
CA GLN A 74 -14.76 -17.64 -0.48
C GLN A 74 -14.86 -16.34 0.34
N GLU A 75 -15.77 -15.46 -0.04
CA GLU A 75 -15.94 -14.16 0.62
C GLU A 75 -16.41 -14.28 2.08
N LEU A 76 -17.07 -15.38 2.44
CA LEU A 76 -17.54 -15.64 3.80
C LEU A 76 -16.44 -16.15 4.73
N ASP A 77 -15.29 -16.55 4.19
CA ASP A 77 -14.11 -16.99 4.96
C ASP A 77 -12.88 -16.20 4.50
N PRO A 78 -12.80 -14.90 4.85
CA PRO A 78 -11.74 -14.04 4.38
C PRO A 78 -10.38 -14.41 4.99
N ILE A 79 -9.33 -14.20 4.19
CA ILE A 79 -7.94 -14.28 4.65
C ILE A 79 -7.64 -13.09 5.56
N ALA A 80 -8.10 -11.91 5.19
CA ALA A 80 -7.94 -10.67 5.96
C ALA A 80 -9.01 -9.65 5.62
N THR A 81 -9.29 -8.77 6.56
CA THR A 81 -10.10 -7.57 6.37
C THR A 81 -9.24 -6.36 6.69
N LEU A 82 -9.09 -5.45 5.74
CA LEU A 82 -8.19 -4.31 5.83
C LEU A 82 -8.97 -3.02 5.91
N GLU A 83 -8.58 -2.16 6.84
CA GLU A 83 -9.20 -0.86 7.08
C GLU A 83 -8.24 0.29 6.76
N SER A 84 -8.70 1.51 6.93
CA SER A 84 -7.88 2.71 6.75
C SER A 84 -6.54 2.61 7.50
N GLY A 85 -5.46 2.95 6.83
CA GLY A 85 -4.09 2.83 7.33
C GLY A 85 -3.38 1.53 6.93
N SER A 86 -4.11 0.54 6.42
CA SER A 86 -3.55 -0.71 5.93
C SER A 86 -3.09 -0.60 4.48
N PHE A 87 -2.24 -1.54 4.05
CA PHE A 87 -1.83 -1.69 2.67
C PHE A 87 -1.82 -3.17 2.26
N PHE A 88 -1.93 -3.42 0.97
CA PHE A 88 -1.98 -4.78 0.44
C PHE A 88 -1.46 -4.84 -1.01
N GLY A 89 -1.16 -6.04 -1.47
CA GLY A 89 -0.65 -6.27 -2.82
C GLY A 89 0.81 -5.85 -3.00
N GLU A 90 1.56 -5.71 -1.90
CA GLU A 90 2.94 -5.24 -1.86
C GLU A 90 3.91 -6.14 -2.63
N MET A 91 3.61 -7.43 -2.74
CA MET A 91 4.46 -8.37 -3.50
C MET A 91 4.56 -7.98 -4.97
N ALA A 92 3.57 -7.28 -5.52
CA ALA A 92 3.58 -6.78 -6.89
C ALA A 92 4.72 -5.79 -7.18
N LEU A 93 5.27 -5.14 -6.16
CA LEU A 93 6.45 -4.28 -6.32
C LEU A 93 7.76 -5.07 -6.41
N LEU A 94 7.76 -6.32 -5.96
CA LEU A 94 8.96 -7.14 -5.77
C LEU A 94 9.15 -8.19 -6.85
N ASP A 95 8.07 -8.77 -7.35
CA ASP A 95 8.11 -9.83 -8.35
C ASP A 95 6.94 -9.76 -9.32
N ASN A 96 6.93 -10.67 -10.31
CA ASN A 96 5.89 -10.79 -11.34
C ASN A 96 4.91 -11.92 -11.03
N ALA A 97 4.85 -12.40 -9.79
CA ALA A 97 3.96 -13.48 -9.42
C ALA A 97 2.49 -13.07 -9.57
N PRO A 98 1.61 -14.00 -9.99
CA PRO A 98 0.17 -13.74 -10.01
C PRO A 98 -0.36 -13.44 -8.61
N ARG A 99 -1.49 -12.73 -8.54
CA ARG A 99 -2.19 -12.48 -7.28
C ARG A 99 -2.57 -13.79 -6.58
N SER A 100 -2.18 -13.93 -5.33
CA SER A 100 -2.46 -15.14 -4.52
C SER A 100 -3.88 -15.14 -3.94
N ALA A 101 -4.60 -14.03 -4.01
CA ALA A 101 -5.93 -13.87 -3.49
C ALA A 101 -6.68 -12.77 -4.25
N GLN A 102 -8.00 -12.71 -4.08
CA GLN A 102 -8.86 -11.62 -4.55
C GLN A 102 -8.89 -10.50 -3.52
N ALA A 103 -8.90 -9.25 -3.98
CA ALA A 103 -9.22 -8.09 -3.16
C ALA A 103 -10.55 -7.48 -3.61
N ARG A 104 -11.44 -7.23 -2.66
CA ARG A 104 -12.80 -6.73 -2.90
C ARG A 104 -13.14 -5.59 -1.92
N ALA A 105 -13.77 -4.54 -2.41
CA ALA A 105 -14.31 -3.49 -1.56
C ALA A 105 -15.57 -4.00 -0.83
N VAL A 106 -15.57 -3.95 0.50
CA VAL A 106 -16.74 -4.31 1.33
C VAL A 106 -17.71 -3.13 1.44
N GLU A 107 -17.16 -1.94 1.48
CA GLU A 107 -17.89 -0.67 1.45
C GLU A 107 -17.19 0.27 0.46
N ASN A 108 -17.74 1.46 0.23
CA ASN A 108 -17.09 2.42 -0.65
C ASN A 108 -15.68 2.73 -0.13
N CYS A 109 -14.67 2.55 -0.98
CA CYS A 109 -13.27 2.72 -0.63
C CYS A 109 -12.61 3.82 -1.44
N THR A 110 -11.70 4.54 -0.79
CA THR A 110 -10.70 5.37 -1.44
C THR A 110 -9.34 4.73 -1.22
N LEU A 111 -8.68 4.36 -2.30
CA LEU A 111 -7.37 3.72 -2.29
C LEU A 111 -6.34 4.62 -2.95
N VAL A 112 -5.10 4.56 -2.48
CA VAL A 112 -3.95 5.10 -3.19
C VAL A 112 -3.18 3.95 -3.79
N VAL A 113 -2.82 4.09 -5.06
CA VAL A 113 -2.22 3.03 -5.87
C VAL A 113 -0.82 3.45 -6.28
N LEU A 114 0.15 2.57 -6.06
CA LEU A 114 1.51 2.70 -6.56
C LEU A 114 1.77 1.55 -7.54
N PHE A 115 1.90 1.89 -8.81
CA PHE A 115 2.25 0.90 -9.84
C PHE A 115 3.73 0.53 -9.77
N ARG A 116 4.05 -0.70 -10.14
CA ARG A 116 5.44 -1.18 -10.19
C ARG A 116 6.33 -0.28 -11.05
N GLY A 117 5.86 0.12 -12.23
CA GLY A 117 6.60 1.01 -13.11
C GLY A 117 6.88 2.38 -12.49
N ASP A 118 5.94 2.93 -11.72
CA ASP A 118 6.14 4.17 -10.99
C ASP A 118 7.13 4.00 -9.84
N PHE A 119 7.09 2.86 -9.15
CA PHE A 119 8.08 2.55 -8.11
C PHE A 119 9.49 2.36 -8.68
N GLU A 120 9.63 1.69 -9.81
CA GLU A 120 10.90 1.57 -10.54
C GLU A 120 11.44 2.94 -10.96
N SER A 121 10.57 3.84 -11.42
CA SER A 121 10.92 5.23 -11.73
C SER A 121 11.37 6.00 -10.48
N LEU A 122 10.71 5.78 -9.35
CA LEU A 122 11.12 6.36 -8.07
C LEU A 122 12.50 5.88 -7.63
N ILE A 123 12.79 4.58 -7.81
CA ILE A 123 14.12 4.00 -7.52
C ILE A 123 15.20 4.72 -8.33
N LEU A 124 14.96 4.94 -9.61
CA LEU A 124 15.93 5.56 -10.51
C LEU A 124 16.11 7.06 -10.25
N SER A 125 15.05 7.78 -9.92
CA SER A 125 15.07 9.24 -9.77
C SER A 125 15.30 9.71 -8.32
N HIS A 126 14.84 8.95 -7.34
CA HIS A 126 14.86 9.29 -5.91
C HIS A 126 15.21 8.07 -5.07
N ALA A 127 16.42 7.55 -5.25
CA ALA A 127 16.87 6.29 -4.65
C ALA A 127 16.79 6.29 -3.11
N LEU A 128 17.03 7.41 -2.44
CA LEU A 128 16.93 7.49 -0.99
C LEU A 128 15.50 7.30 -0.50
N ILE A 129 14.52 7.91 -1.17
CA ILE A 129 13.10 7.75 -0.85
C ILE A 129 12.68 6.29 -1.05
N ALA A 130 13.00 5.72 -2.21
CA ALA A 130 12.72 4.33 -2.53
C ALA A 130 13.37 3.37 -1.53
N SER A 131 14.60 3.65 -1.11
CA SER A 131 15.34 2.89 -0.08
C SER A 131 14.61 2.87 1.26
N LYS A 132 14.10 4.01 1.73
CA LYS A 132 13.33 4.11 2.97
C LYS A 132 12.04 3.29 2.89
N ILE A 133 11.32 3.38 1.78
CA ILE A 133 10.09 2.60 1.56
C ILE A 133 10.40 1.11 1.51
N SER A 134 11.44 0.71 0.77
CA SER A 134 11.86 -0.68 0.62
C SER A 134 12.26 -1.31 1.96
N LEU A 135 12.96 -0.56 2.81
CA LEU A 135 13.35 -1.04 4.13
C LEU A 135 12.14 -1.27 5.04
N GLN A 136 11.16 -0.37 5.04
CA GLN A 136 9.93 -0.56 5.80
C GLN A 136 9.11 -1.72 5.27
N LEU A 137 9.05 -1.89 3.96
CA LEU A 137 8.40 -3.05 3.34
C LEU A 137 9.08 -4.36 3.76
N ALA A 138 10.41 -4.42 3.74
CA ALA A 138 11.16 -5.58 4.20
C ALA A 138 10.89 -5.92 5.67
N ARG A 139 10.82 -4.92 6.54
CA ARG A 139 10.47 -5.08 7.96
C ARG A 139 9.07 -5.64 8.14
N HIS A 140 8.11 -5.11 7.38
CA HIS A 140 6.73 -5.57 7.39
C HIS A 140 6.63 -7.04 6.97
N LEU A 141 7.27 -7.41 5.85
CA LEU A 141 7.29 -8.79 5.37
C LEU A 141 7.99 -9.74 6.36
N GLY A 142 9.08 -9.29 6.95
CA GLY A 142 9.79 -10.04 8.00
C GLY A 142 8.91 -10.30 9.23
N ALA A 143 8.15 -9.31 9.67
CA ALA A 143 7.20 -9.46 10.77
C ALA A 143 6.10 -10.47 10.45
N ARG A 144 5.55 -10.42 9.24
CA ARG A 144 4.54 -11.39 8.76
C ARG A 144 5.08 -12.81 8.71
N LEU A 145 6.30 -13.00 8.22
CA LEU A 145 6.95 -14.32 8.18
C LEU A 145 7.17 -14.88 9.58
N ARG A 146 7.63 -14.06 10.52
CA ARG A 146 7.80 -14.49 11.92
C ARG A 146 6.48 -14.84 12.60
N ALA A 147 5.42 -14.08 12.36
CA ALA A 147 4.08 -14.37 12.87
C ALA A 147 3.59 -15.73 12.34
N ARG A 148 3.74 -15.98 11.04
CA ARG A 148 3.38 -17.28 10.44
C ARG A 148 4.16 -18.45 11.05
N ALA A 149 5.46 -18.28 11.27
CA ALA A 149 6.32 -19.33 11.85
C ALA A 149 5.90 -19.68 13.29
N ARG A 150 5.34 -18.70 14.04
CA ARG A 150 4.82 -18.94 15.40
C ARG A 150 3.36 -19.40 15.44
N GLY A 151 2.67 -19.41 14.30
CA GLY A 151 1.23 -19.69 14.23
C GLY A 151 0.35 -18.51 14.68
N ASP A 152 0.93 -17.32 14.83
CA ASP A 152 0.21 -16.09 15.19
C ASP A 152 -0.58 -15.53 13.98
N PRO A 153 -1.67 -14.79 14.20
CA PRO A 153 -2.31 -14.05 13.12
C PRO A 153 -1.32 -13.05 12.52
N ALA A 154 -1.36 -12.92 11.19
CA ALA A 154 -0.50 -11.95 10.51
C ALA A 154 -0.81 -10.52 11.01
N PRO A 155 0.20 -9.69 11.28
CA PRO A 155 -0.03 -8.29 11.58
C PRO A 155 -0.67 -7.58 10.37
N PRO A 156 -1.53 -6.60 10.63
CA PRO A 156 -2.21 -5.85 9.59
C PRO A 156 -1.26 -5.12 8.64
#